data_1ea5f16995948a74285c3f5219b65a84
#
_entry.id   1ea5f16995948a74285c3f5219b65a84
#
_cell.length_a   1.000
_cell.length_b   1.000
_cell.length_c   1.000
_cell.angle_alpha   90.00
_cell.angle_beta   90.00
_cell.angle_gamma   90.00
#
_symmetry.space_group_name_H-M   'P 1'
#
loop_
_entity.id
_entity.type
_entity.pdbx_description
1 polymer ?
#
loop_
_entity_poly.entity_id
_entity_poly.type
_entity_poly.pdbx_seq_one_letter_code
_entity_poly.pdbx_strand_id
1 'polypeptide(L)'
;FQLRKGQLEGGYTIFNRFQQRLEERLTWSLETIANDLNSLTFDSEESVRVDREDAPWAKDKAALDEIWQRQLKNAVLSMRLNDSSAEDIETRLTRRYESQLKRIKQNTPEDVFQVYMNALTQTFDPHTTYFTPHNSKNFDISMSRSLEGIGACLLYTSPSPRD
;
A
#
# COMPACT_ATOMS: atom_id res chain seq x y z
N PHE A 1 -29.20 2.11 3.82
CA PHE A 1 -30.30 2.85 3.20
C PHE A 1 -29.87 4.12 2.45
N GLN A 2 -28.66 4.64 2.70
CA GLN A 2 -28.09 5.81 1.99
C GLN A 2 -27.81 5.51 0.52
N LEU A 3 -27.32 4.31 0.20
CA LEU A 3 -27.02 3.86 -1.16
C LEU A 3 -28.25 3.87 -2.10
N ARG A 4 -29.44 3.56 -1.59
CA ARG A 4 -30.67 3.65 -2.38
C ARG A 4 -31.01 5.08 -2.84
N LYS A 5 -30.45 6.08 -2.14
CA LYS A 5 -30.58 7.51 -2.45
C LYS A 5 -29.37 8.05 -3.24
N GLY A 6 -28.43 7.18 -3.66
CA GLY A 6 -27.19 7.61 -4.32
C GLY A 6 -26.20 8.33 -3.41
N GLN A 7 -26.38 8.22 -2.08
CA GLN A 7 -25.48 8.87 -1.12
C GLN A 7 -24.24 8.00 -0.89
N LEU A 8 -23.09 8.49 -1.36
CA LEU A 8 -21.79 7.81 -1.28
C LEU A 8 -20.87 8.41 -0.21
N GLU A 9 -21.31 9.43 0.47
CA GLU A 9 -20.54 10.20 1.46
C GLU A 9 -19.90 9.32 2.53
N GLY A 10 -20.61 8.28 3.00
CA GLY A 10 -20.11 7.35 3.99
C GLY A 10 -18.87 6.59 3.51
N GLY A 11 -18.85 6.13 2.26
CA GLY A 11 -17.70 5.44 1.66
C GLY A 11 -16.49 6.36 1.55
N TYR A 12 -16.68 7.57 1.06
CA TYR A 12 -15.59 8.55 0.96
C TYR A 12 -15.07 8.98 2.33
N THR A 13 -15.95 9.16 3.32
CA THR A 13 -15.55 9.53 4.69
C THR A 13 -14.66 8.44 5.31
N ILE A 14 -15.05 7.17 5.18
CA ILE A 14 -14.27 6.04 5.69
C ILE A 14 -12.93 5.96 4.97
N PHE A 15 -12.94 6.05 3.63
CA PHE A 15 -11.70 5.94 2.85
C PHE A 15 -10.74 7.09 3.14
N ASN A 16 -11.22 8.34 3.20
CA ASN A 16 -10.39 9.51 3.52
C ASN A 16 -9.77 9.37 4.91
N ARG A 17 -10.52 8.84 5.88
CA ARG A 17 -9.99 8.59 7.22
C ARG A 17 -8.93 7.51 7.23
N PHE A 18 -9.15 6.43 6.50
CA PHE A 18 -8.16 5.36 6.29
C PHE A 18 -6.89 5.92 5.65
N GLN A 19 -7.01 6.66 4.54
CA GLN A 19 -5.89 7.27 3.84
C GLN A 19 -5.08 8.19 4.75
N GLN A 20 -5.74 9.09 5.48
CA GLN A 20 -5.07 9.98 6.45
C GLN A 20 -4.27 9.19 7.48
N ARG A 21 -4.86 8.13 8.06
CA ARG A 21 -4.19 7.31 9.06
C ARG A 21 -2.99 6.56 8.49
N LEU A 22 -3.11 6.08 7.27
CA LEU A 22 -2.04 5.38 6.60
C LEU A 22 -0.88 6.33 6.24
N GLU A 23 -1.19 7.55 5.77
CA GLU A 23 -0.17 8.59 5.54
C GLU A 23 0.56 8.96 6.83
N GLU A 24 -0.15 9.18 7.94
CA GLU A 24 0.44 9.44 9.26
C GLU A 24 1.44 8.32 9.65
N ARG A 25 1.08 7.05 9.40
CA ARG A 25 1.92 5.90 9.74
C ARG A 25 3.14 5.75 8.86
N LEU A 26 2.98 5.93 7.56
CA LEU A 26 4.12 5.85 6.63
C LEU A 26 5.11 6.98 6.87
N THR A 27 4.61 8.19 7.17
CA THR A 27 5.47 9.33 7.54
C THR A 27 6.24 9.03 8.82
N TRP A 28 5.57 8.55 9.86
CA TRP A 28 6.23 8.13 11.10
C TRP A 28 7.30 7.05 10.86
N SER A 29 7.01 6.06 9.99
CA SER A 29 7.98 5.02 9.66
C SER A 29 9.22 5.59 8.97
N LEU A 30 9.05 6.54 8.04
CA LEU A 30 10.16 7.22 7.36
C LEU A 30 10.99 8.05 8.34
N GLU A 31 10.36 8.78 9.25
CA GLU A 31 11.05 9.54 10.30
C GLU A 31 11.83 8.63 11.25
N THR A 32 11.25 7.48 11.63
CA THR A 32 11.93 6.49 12.49
C THR A 32 13.13 5.87 11.78
N ILE A 33 13.03 5.57 10.49
CA ILE A 33 14.14 5.04 9.70
C ILE A 33 15.27 6.06 9.62
N ALA A 34 14.95 7.32 9.36
CA ALA A 34 15.96 8.38 9.22
C ALA A 34 16.68 8.71 10.52
N ASN A 35 16.00 8.66 11.68
CA ASN A 35 16.54 9.14 12.94
C ASN A 35 16.99 8.01 13.88
N ASP A 36 16.28 6.89 13.89
CA ASP A 36 16.36 5.89 14.96
C ASP A 36 16.75 4.49 14.49
N LEU A 37 17.04 4.29 13.19
CA LEU A 37 17.35 2.96 12.65
C LEU A 37 18.47 2.24 13.41
N ASN A 38 19.52 2.99 13.80
CA ASN A 38 20.68 2.46 14.49
C ASN A 38 20.46 2.26 16.00
N SER A 39 19.43 2.89 16.58
CA SER A 39 19.05 2.76 17.98
C SER A 39 18.15 1.56 18.25
N LEU A 40 17.65 0.87 17.21
CA LEU A 40 16.81 -0.30 17.38
C LEU A 40 17.58 -1.44 18.01
N THR A 41 17.15 -1.84 19.20
CA THR A 41 17.69 -3.00 19.94
C THR A 41 16.88 -4.25 19.61
N PHE A 42 17.57 -5.41 19.56
CA PHE A 42 16.97 -6.71 19.22
C PHE A 42 17.20 -7.74 20.33
N ASP A 43 17.56 -7.28 21.53
CA ASP A 43 17.90 -8.13 22.69
C ASP A 43 16.65 -8.58 23.48
N SER A 44 15.46 -8.27 23.00
CA SER A 44 14.21 -8.58 23.66
C SER A 44 13.52 -9.81 23.02
N GLU A 45 12.77 -10.57 23.82
CA GLU A 45 11.93 -11.69 23.37
C GLU A 45 10.62 -11.21 22.72
N GLU A 46 10.66 -10.10 21.98
CA GLU A 46 9.49 -9.59 21.28
C GLU A 46 9.11 -10.50 20.12
N SER A 47 7.83 -10.77 19.97
CA SER A 47 7.28 -11.53 18.85
C SER A 47 6.41 -10.67 17.96
N VAL A 48 6.41 -10.97 16.66
CA VAL A 48 5.56 -10.32 15.67
C VAL A 48 4.60 -11.35 15.08
N ARG A 49 3.31 -11.07 15.18
CA ARG A 49 2.31 -11.87 14.48
C ARG A 49 2.33 -11.49 13.00
N VAL A 50 2.82 -12.42 12.16
CA VAL A 50 2.94 -12.21 10.70
C VAL A 50 1.57 -12.24 10.04
N ASP A 51 0.80 -13.28 10.34
CA ASP A 51 -0.59 -13.38 9.89
C ASP A 51 -1.50 -12.63 10.87
N ARG A 52 -2.20 -11.64 10.34
CA ARG A 52 -3.09 -10.76 11.09
C ARG A 52 -4.54 -10.80 10.62
N GLU A 53 -4.90 -11.73 9.73
CA GLU A 53 -6.26 -11.85 9.20
C GLU A 53 -7.28 -11.98 10.32
N ASP A 54 -7.04 -12.88 11.26
CA ASP A 54 -7.88 -13.11 12.44
C ASP A 54 -7.39 -12.38 13.70
N ALA A 55 -6.51 -11.38 13.55
CA ALA A 55 -6.02 -10.66 14.72
C ALA A 55 -7.05 -9.65 15.21
N PRO A 56 -7.24 -9.50 16.53
CA PRO A 56 -8.12 -8.47 17.04
C PRO A 56 -7.62 -7.08 16.67
N TRP A 57 -8.54 -6.16 16.50
CA TRP A 57 -8.20 -4.75 16.29
C TRP A 57 -7.46 -4.18 17.48
N ALA A 58 -6.52 -3.28 17.23
CA ALA A 58 -5.82 -2.56 18.29
C ALA A 58 -6.84 -1.77 19.14
N LYS A 59 -6.72 -1.87 20.46
CA LYS A 59 -7.66 -1.23 21.40
C LYS A 59 -7.59 0.30 21.36
N ASP A 60 -6.40 0.82 21.14
CA ASP A 60 -6.12 2.26 21.13
C ASP A 60 -4.92 2.57 20.22
N LYS A 61 -4.57 3.86 20.17
CA LYS A 61 -3.46 4.33 19.36
C LYS A 61 -2.13 3.76 19.84
N ALA A 62 -1.90 3.65 21.15
CA ALA A 62 -0.64 3.14 21.70
C ALA A 62 -0.41 1.67 21.30
N ALA A 63 -1.43 0.83 21.41
CA ALA A 63 -1.37 -0.56 20.96
C ALA A 63 -1.12 -0.67 19.45
N LEU A 64 -1.67 0.25 18.66
CA LEU A 64 -1.40 0.30 17.22
C LEU A 64 0.04 0.76 16.92
N ASP A 65 0.56 1.74 17.65
CA ASP A 65 1.93 2.24 17.53
C ASP A 65 2.93 1.11 17.83
N GLU A 66 2.68 0.32 18.87
CA GLU A 66 3.50 -0.84 19.23
C GLU A 66 3.52 -1.90 18.13
N ILE A 67 2.39 -2.19 17.50
CA ILE A 67 2.30 -3.11 16.37
C ILE A 67 3.17 -2.63 15.21
N TRP A 68 3.10 -1.36 14.85
CA TRP A 68 3.88 -0.78 13.76
C TRP A 68 5.38 -0.77 14.08
N GLN A 69 5.75 -0.45 15.31
CA GLN A 69 7.15 -0.49 15.76
C GLN A 69 7.72 -1.91 15.64
N ARG A 70 6.99 -2.92 16.10
CA ARG A 70 7.40 -4.32 15.97
C ARG A 70 7.51 -4.77 14.51
N GLN A 71 6.59 -4.33 13.65
CA GLN A 71 6.67 -4.63 12.22
C GLN A 71 7.89 -4.00 11.56
N LEU A 72 8.23 -2.75 11.90
CA LEU A 72 9.43 -2.09 11.41
C LEU A 72 10.69 -2.80 11.91
N LYS A 73 10.77 -3.13 13.21
CA LYS A 73 11.86 -3.91 13.79
C LYS A 73 12.03 -5.25 13.07
N ASN A 74 10.93 -5.97 12.82
CA ASN A 74 10.97 -7.24 12.11
C ASN A 74 11.50 -7.08 10.67
N ALA A 75 11.10 -6.02 9.95
CA ALA A 75 11.61 -5.74 8.62
C ALA A 75 13.13 -5.48 8.63
N VAL A 76 13.62 -4.69 9.59
CA VAL A 76 15.05 -4.43 9.79
C VAL A 76 15.80 -5.71 10.15
N LEU A 77 15.28 -6.49 11.11
CA LEU A 77 15.90 -7.74 11.54
C LEU A 77 16.02 -8.73 10.37
N SER A 78 14.96 -8.90 9.60
CA SER A 78 14.97 -9.79 8.43
C SER A 78 16.03 -9.41 7.40
N MET A 79 16.28 -8.11 7.22
CA MET A 79 17.32 -7.64 6.31
C MET A 79 18.72 -7.80 6.90
N ARG A 80 18.91 -7.60 8.22
CA ARG A 80 20.18 -7.86 8.91
C ARG A 80 20.57 -9.34 8.87
N LEU A 81 19.61 -10.24 9.04
CA LEU A 81 19.83 -11.70 8.95
C LEU A 81 20.19 -12.17 7.53
N ASN A 82 19.92 -11.35 6.52
CA ASN A 82 20.36 -11.58 5.13
C ASN A 82 21.61 -10.78 4.77
N ASP A 83 22.46 -10.47 5.75
CA ASP A 83 23.76 -9.79 5.60
C ASP A 83 23.68 -8.41 4.90
N SER A 84 22.53 -7.73 4.96
CA SER A 84 22.40 -6.38 4.42
C SER A 84 23.10 -5.36 5.33
N SER A 85 23.86 -4.44 4.73
CA SER A 85 24.46 -3.34 5.46
C SER A 85 23.42 -2.38 6.04
N ALA A 86 23.77 -1.60 7.05
CA ALA A 86 22.87 -0.61 7.64
C ALA A 86 22.40 0.42 6.59
N GLU A 87 23.30 0.86 5.70
CA GLU A 87 23.01 1.79 4.61
C GLU A 87 22.05 1.20 3.56
N ASP A 88 22.24 -0.08 3.22
CA ASP A 88 21.33 -0.80 2.32
C ASP A 88 19.94 -0.94 2.93
N ILE A 89 19.85 -1.23 4.22
CA ILE A 89 18.59 -1.36 4.95
C ILE A 89 17.84 -0.02 4.93
N GLU A 90 18.51 1.06 5.30
CA GLU A 90 17.95 2.40 5.28
C GLU A 90 17.43 2.77 3.89
N THR A 91 18.26 2.62 2.87
CA THR A 91 17.91 2.95 1.47
C THR A 91 16.70 2.15 0.98
N ARG A 92 16.68 0.84 1.22
CA ARG A 92 15.59 -0.03 0.74
C ARG A 92 14.29 0.21 1.48
N LEU A 93 14.33 0.40 2.80
CA LEU A 93 13.13 0.68 3.59
C LEU A 93 12.57 2.06 3.26
N THR A 94 13.40 3.08 3.17
CA THR A 94 12.99 4.44 2.74
C THR A 94 12.30 4.38 1.39
N ARG A 95 12.93 3.79 0.38
CA ARG A 95 12.34 3.65 -0.96
C ARG A 95 11.02 2.88 -0.95
N ARG A 96 10.91 1.85 -0.13
CA ARG A 96 9.67 1.07 0.02
C ARG A 96 8.54 1.91 0.58
N TYR A 97 8.77 2.64 1.68
CA TYR A 97 7.74 3.44 2.34
C TYR A 97 7.38 4.69 1.53
N GLU A 98 8.35 5.35 0.90
CA GLU A 98 8.10 6.46 -0.04
C GLU A 98 7.24 6.01 -1.22
N SER A 99 7.53 4.84 -1.79
CA SER A 99 6.74 4.29 -2.89
C SER A 99 5.31 3.95 -2.46
N GLN A 100 5.11 3.50 -1.22
CA GLN A 100 3.78 3.28 -0.66
C GLN A 100 3.04 4.61 -0.45
N LEU A 101 3.70 5.59 0.15
CA LEU A 101 3.14 6.92 0.36
C LEU A 101 2.74 7.60 -0.95
N LYS A 102 3.59 7.51 -1.97
CA LYS A 102 3.28 8.01 -3.30
C LYS A 102 2.04 7.34 -3.90
N ARG A 103 1.92 6.01 -3.80
CA ARG A 103 0.75 5.28 -4.30
C ARG A 103 -0.55 5.71 -3.62
N ILE A 104 -0.53 5.89 -2.30
CA ILE A 104 -1.71 6.32 -1.56
C ILE A 104 -2.16 7.72 -1.99
N LYS A 105 -1.22 8.63 -2.22
CA LYS A 105 -1.52 9.99 -2.68
C LYS A 105 -2.01 10.06 -4.12
N GLN A 106 -1.84 9.02 -4.92
CA GLN A 106 -2.29 8.94 -6.30
C GLN A 106 -3.73 8.44 -6.46
N ASN A 107 -4.36 7.97 -5.38
CA ASN A 107 -5.76 7.54 -5.44
C ASN A 107 -6.68 8.69 -5.87
N THR A 108 -7.43 8.43 -6.93
CA THR A 108 -8.45 9.36 -7.44
C THR A 108 -9.81 9.09 -6.79
N PRO A 109 -10.76 10.04 -6.84
CA PRO A 109 -12.14 9.79 -6.40
C PRO A 109 -12.80 8.59 -7.10
N GLU A 110 -12.44 8.32 -8.35
CA GLU A 110 -12.93 7.16 -9.10
C GLU A 110 -12.41 5.85 -8.54
N ASP A 111 -11.14 5.80 -8.11
CA ASP A 111 -10.55 4.63 -7.46
C ASP A 111 -11.25 4.33 -6.14
N VAL A 112 -11.53 5.37 -5.35
CA VAL A 112 -12.29 5.25 -4.09
C VAL A 112 -13.70 4.73 -4.35
N PHE A 113 -14.36 5.25 -5.39
CA PHE A 113 -15.68 4.77 -5.80
C PHE A 113 -15.64 3.29 -6.21
N GLN A 114 -14.65 2.89 -7.00
CA GLN A 114 -14.46 1.49 -7.40
C GLN A 114 -14.27 0.57 -6.18
N VAL A 115 -13.43 0.95 -5.22
CA VAL A 115 -13.22 0.17 -3.99
C VAL A 115 -14.53 0.03 -3.21
N TYR A 116 -15.28 1.11 -3.06
CA TYR A 116 -16.56 1.10 -2.36
C TYR A 116 -17.61 0.22 -3.06
N MET A 117 -17.72 0.34 -4.39
CA MET A 117 -18.65 -0.48 -5.17
C MET A 117 -18.27 -1.96 -5.15
N ASN A 118 -16.97 -2.28 -5.17
CA ASN A 118 -16.52 -3.66 -5.05
C ASN A 118 -16.80 -4.24 -3.66
N ALA A 119 -16.59 -3.48 -2.60
CA ALA A 119 -16.96 -3.90 -1.26
C ALA A 119 -18.49 -4.16 -1.15
N LEU A 120 -19.32 -3.36 -1.82
CA LEU A 120 -20.76 -3.56 -1.86
C LEU A 120 -21.15 -4.80 -2.66
N THR A 121 -20.65 -4.95 -3.89
CA THR A 121 -21.04 -6.06 -4.79
C THR A 121 -20.64 -7.40 -4.21
N GLN A 122 -19.48 -7.50 -3.58
CA GLN A 122 -18.98 -8.71 -2.91
C GLN A 122 -19.85 -9.15 -1.72
N THR A 123 -20.66 -8.27 -1.14
CA THR A 123 -21.63 -8.69 -0.12
C THR A 123 -22.79 -9.50 -0.70
N PHE A 124 -23.04 -9.41 -2.00
CA PHE A 124 -24.12 -10.13 -2.70
C PHE A 124 -23.56 -11.35 -3.46
N ASP A 125 -22.44 -11.16 -4.15
CA ASP A 125 -21.76 -12.22 -4.90
C ASP A 125 -20.25 -11.98 -4.91
N PRO A 126 -19.44 -12.90 -4.35
CA PRO A 126 -17.99 -12.76 -4.25
C PRO A 126 -17.29 -12.71 -5.62
N HIS A 127 -17.95 -13.11 -6.71
CA HIS A 127 -17.41 -13.10 -8.06
C HIS A 127 -17.76 -11.83 -8.85
N THR A 128 -18.67 -11.01 -8.33
CA THR A 128 -19.05 -9.75 -8.98
C THR A 128 -18.01 -8.67 -8.73
N THR A 129 -17.49 -8.07 -9.81
CA THR A 129 -16.51 -6.98 -9.76
C THR A 129 -17.02 -5.80 -10.58
N TYR A 130 -16.98 -4.62 -9.98
CA TYR A 130 -17.22 -3.36 -10.65
C TYR A 130 -15.91 -2.80 -11.20
N PHE A 131 -15.92 -2.36 -12.45
CA PHE A 131 -14.82 -1.63 -13.08
C PHE A 131 -15.25 -0.19 -13.39
N THR A 132 -14.35 0.76 -13.17
CA THR A 132 -14.51 2.11 -13.74
C THR A 132 -14.46 2.04 -15.26
N PRO A 133 -14.97 3.04 -15.99
CA PRO A 133 -14.90 3.05 -17.46
C PRO A 133 -13.49 2.88 -18.01
N HIS A 134 -12.50 3.46 -17.32
CA HIS A 134 -11.08 3.31 -17.68
C HIS A 134 -10.57 1.88 -17.47
N ASN A 135 -10.86 1.29 -16.32
CA ASN A 135 -10.43 -0.07 -15.99
C ASN A 135 -11.17 -1.12 -16.82
N SER A 136 -12.44 -0.86 -17.18
CA SER A 136 -13.19 -1.73 -18.10
C SER A 136 -12.53 -1.81 -19.49
N LYS A 137 -12.10 -0.68 -20.04
CA LYS A 137 -11.36 -0.68 -21.32
C LYS A 137 -10.05 -1.47 -21.23
N ASN A 138 -9.29 -1.29 -20.15
CA ASN A 138 -8.06 -2.05 -19.94
C ASN A 138 -8.32 -3.55 -19.81
N PHE A 139 -9.40 -3.93 -19.12
CA PHE A 139 -9.84 -5.31 -19.03
C PHE A 139 -10.21 -5.87 -20.40
N ASP A 140 -11.01 -5.15 -21.19
CA ASP A 140 -11.40 -5.57 -22.54
C ASP A 140 -10.19 -5.76 -23.44
N ILE A 141 -9.22 -4.85 -23.41
CA ILE A 141 -7.94 -4.97 -24.14
C ILE A 141 -7.18 -6.23 -23.70
N SER A 142 -7.10 -6.49 -22.39
CA SER A 142 -6.40 -7.67 -21.88
C SER A 142 -7.09 -8.98 -22.27
N MET A 143 -8.40 -8.99 -22.32
CA MET A 143 -9.20 -10.18 -22.68
C MET A 143 -9.25 -10.42 -24.19
N SER A 144 -9.32 -9.37 -24.99
CA SER A 144 -9.33 -9.49 -26.46
C SER A 144 -7.99 -9.92 -27.04
N ARG A 145 -6.90 -9.83 -26.26
CA ARG A 145 -5.51 -10.09 -26.69
C ARG A 145 -5.09 -9.32 -27.94
N SER A 146 -5.83 -8.29 -28.30
CA SER A 146 -5.53 -7.41 -29.42
C SER A 146 -5.41 -5.98 -28.90
N LEU A 147 -4.28 -5.36 -29.15
CA LEU A 147 -4.06 -3.94 -28.89
C LEU A 147 -4.03 -3.24 -30.25
N GLU A 148 -5.11 -2.61 -30.62
CA GLU A 148 -5.15 -1.74 -31.78
C GLU A 148 -4.68 -0.34 -31.37
N GLY A 149 -3.47 0.00 -31.73
CA GLY A 149 -2.85 1.29 -31.43
C GLY A 149 -1.74 1.63 -32.42
N ILE A 150 -1.21 2.82 -32.35
CA ILE A 150 -0.14 3.31 -33.26
C ILE A 150 1.20 2.56 -33.09
N GLY A 151 1.27 1.51 -32.29
CA GLY A 151 2.47 0.66 -32.15
C GLY A 151 3.76 1.42 -31.77
N ALA A 152 3.66 2.54 -31.10
CA ALA A 152 4.82 3.29 -30.66
C ALA A 152 5.56 2.50 -29.56
N CYS A 153 6.62 1.80 -29.93
CA CYS A 153 7.57 1.23 -29.00
C CYS A 153 8.50 2.33 -28.52
N LEU A 154 8.29 2.83 -27.33
CA LEU A 154 9.27 3.71 -26.67
C LEU A 154 10.43 2.84 -26.20
N LEU A 155 11.42 2.63 -27.07
CA LEU A 155 12.72 2.12 -26.68
C LEU A 155 13.39 3.19 -25.82
N TYR A 156 13.37 3.01 -24.52
CA TYR A 156 14.27 3.71 -23.61
C TYR A 156 15.68 3.18 -23.93
N THR A 157 16.37 3.82 -24.82
CA THR A 157 17.80 3.57 -25.01
C THR A 157 18.49 4.13 -23.78
N SER A 158 18.81 3.26 -22.83
CA SER A 158 19.89 3.55 -21.88
C SER A 158 21.12 3.92 -22.71
N PRO A 159 21.83 5.03 -22.42
CA PRO A 159 23.09 5.30 -23.09
C PRO A 159 23.99 4.09 -22.90
N SER A 160 24.42 3.51 -24.01
CA SER A 160 25.38 2.40 -24.00
C SER A 160 26.66 2.89 -23.33
N PRO A 161 27.25 2.13 -22.39
CA PRO A 161 28.54 2.51 -21.80
C PRO A 161 29.70 2.14 -22.74
N ARG A 162 29.61 2.59 -23.98
CA ARG A 162 30.68 2.48 -24.97
C ARG A 162 30.67 3.78 -25.79
N ASP A 163 31.37 4.75 -25.28
CA ASP A 163 32.24 5.71 -25.98
C ASP A 163 33.04 6.50 -24.93
#